data_66b733cfc078c1844039cea95e84abee
#
_entry.id   66b733cfc078c1844039cea95e84abee
#
_cell.length_a   1.000
_cell.length_b   1.000
_cell.length_c   1.000
_cell.angle_alpha   90.00
_cell.angle_beta   90.00
_cell.angle_gamma   90.00
#
_symmetry.space_group_name_H-M   'P 1'
#
loop_
_entity.id
_entity.type
_entity.pdbx_description
1 polymer ?
#
loop_
_entity_poly.entity_id
_entity_poly.type
_entity_poly.pdbx_seq_one_letter_code
_entity_poly.pdbx_strand_id
1 'polypeptide(L)'
;ECATADAINFMAKYGRGLICLALTRQRIEALGLAMMERRNESRHETAFTVSIEAREGVTTGISAHDRAHTIKTAIDPKFNERDITTPGHIFPLVGRDGGTLVRAGHTEAVIDIARAAGYDNPAGVICEIMNDDGRMARLPDLMTFAKDHNLKIASIADLIAWRRRNESLVQRMVETTLTTRIGGSWRMMIYANTVSN
;
A
#
# COMPACT_ATOMS: atom_id res chain seq x y z
N GLU A 1 -8.25 9.64 1.46
CA GLU A 1 -9.22 10.60 2.04
C GLU A 1 -8.84 11.01 3.47
N CYS A 2 -8.33 10.07 4.28
CA CYS A 2 -7.92 10.36 5.66
C CYS A 2 -6.54 11.01 5.81
N ALA A 3 -5.74 11.14 4.75
CA ALA A 3 -4.43 11.79 4.77
C ALA A 3 -4.59 13.33 4.78
N THR A 4 -5.02 13.87 5.91
CA THR A 4 -5.16 15.31 6.14
C THR A 4 -3.81 15.98 6.38
N ALA A 5 -3.74 17.32 6.27
CA ALA A 5 -2.55 18.07 6.62
C ALA A 5 -2.09 17.81 8.07
N ASP A 6 -3.03 17.66 9.00
CA ASP A 6 -2.72 17.34 10.40
C ASP A 6 -2.09 15.95 10.55
N ALA A 7 -2.61 14.93 9.80
CA ALA A 7 -2.03 13.59 9.79
C ALA A 7 -0.60 13.60 9.22
N ILE A 8 -0.37 14.32 8.13
CA ILE A 8 0.97 14.47 7.52
C ILE A 8 1.91 15.22 8.47
N ASN A 9 1.43 16.28 9.12
CA ASN A 9 2.20 17.01 10.12
C ASN A 9 2.55 16.13 11.32
N PHE A 10 1.60 15.31 11.78
CA PHE A 10 1.84 14.33 12.84
C PHE A 10 2.96 13.33 12.46
N MET A 11 2.88 12.76 11.27
CA MET A 11 3.90 11.84 10.75
C MET A 11 5.28 12.51 10.67
N ALA A 12 5.34 13.73 10.14
CA ALA A 12 6.60 14.48 10.03
C ALA A 12 7.19 14.82 11.39
N LYS A 13 6.35 15.26 12.34
CA LYS A 13 6.78 15.71 13.68
C LYS A 13 7.19 14.56 14.58
N TYR A 14 6.38 13.51 14.64
CA TYR A 14 6.53 12.44 15.62
C TYR A 14 7.11 11.16 15.01
N GLY A 15 6.79 10.84 13.77
CA GLY A 15 7.40 9.71 13.05
C GLY A 15 8.83 10.03 12.62
N ARG A 16 9.04 11.16 11.97
CA ARG A 16 10.35 11.66 11.50
C ARG A 16 10.97 10.81 10.39
N GLY A 17 10.25 9.83 9.88
CA GLY A 17 10.63 8.99 8.74
C GLY A 17 10.31 9.62 7.39
N LEU A 18 10.48 8.86 6.34
CA LEU A 18 10.11 9.26 4.99
C LEU A 18 8.60 9.04 4.78
N ILE A 19 7.87 10.09 4.46
CA ILE A 19 6.43 9.99 4.18
C ILE A 19 6.25 9.44 2.77
N CYS A 20 5.77 8.19 2.68
CA CYS A 20 5.57 7.47 1.43
C CYS A 20 4.08 7.22 1.17
N LEU A 21 3.69 7.19 -0.10
CA LEU A 21 2.33 6.91 -0.55
C LEU A 21 2.29 5.54 -1.25
N ALA A 22 1.74 4.53 -0.58
CA ALA A 22 1.53 3.22 -1.17
C ALA A 22 0.32 3.24 -2.11
N LEU A 23 0.52 2.84 -3.35
CA LEU A 23 -0.47 2.81 -4.43
C LEU A 23 -0.52 1.43 -5.09
N THR A 24 -1.67 1.10 -5.66
CA THR A 24 -1.78 -0.06 -6.55
C THR A 24 -1.01 0.17 -7.85
N ARG A 25 -0.57 -0.91 -8.49
CA ARG A 25 0.06 -0.86 -9.82
C ARG A 25 -0.81 -0.10 -10.83
N GLN A 26 -2.10 -0.40 -10.87
CA GLN A 26 -3.06 0.27 -11.74
C GLN A 26 -3.06 1.79 -11.55
N ARG A 27 -2.99 2.27 -10.29
CA ARG A 27 -2.96 3.72 -10.02
C ARG A 27 -1.65 4.35 -10.45
N ILE A 28 -0.52 3.67 -10.22
CA ILE A 28 0.80 4.12 -10.69
C ILE A 28 0.82 4.28 -12.23
N GLU A 29 0.26 3.32 -12.95
CA GLU A 29 0.15 3.35 -14.43
C GLU A 29 -0.75 4.51 -14.89
N ALA A 30 -1.89 4.72 -14.25
CA ALA A 30 -2.80 5.83 -14.56
C ALA A 30 -2.17 7.21 -14.31
N LEU A 31 -1.23 7.32 -13.38
CA LEU A 31 -0.44 8.53 -13.12
C LEU A 31 0.82 8.64 -14.00
N GLY A 32 1.11 7.66 -14.86
CA GLY A 32 2.27 7.66 -15.73
C GLY A 32 3.62 7.64 -15.00
N LEU A 33 3.67 7.10 -13.78
CA LEU A 33 4.86 7.19 -12.94
C LEU A 33 5.90 6.12 -13.29
N ALA A 34 7.11 6.56 -13.62
CA ALA A 34 8.24 5.67 -13.83
C ALA A 34 8.83 5.18 -12.50
N MET A 35 9.39 3.98 -12.52
CA MET A 35 10.19 3.48 -11.40
C MET A 35 11.42 4.36 -11.19
N MET A 36 11.82 4.59 -9.93
CA MET A 36 12.99 5.40 -9.59
C MET A 36 14.27 4.77 -10.14
N GLU A 37 14.37 3.45 -10.10
CA GLU A 37 15.50 2.69 -10.61
C GLU A 37 15.07 1.57 -11.54
N ARG A 38 15.86 1.33 -12.61
CA ARG A 38 15.65 0.21 -13.53
C ARG A 38 15.99 -1.14 -12.89
N ARG A 39 16.97 -1.16 -11.97
CA ARG A 39 17.40 -2.33 -11.22
C ARG A 39 17.36 -2.02 -9.74
N ASN A 40 16.38 -2.58 -9.05
CA ASN A 40 16.22 -2.39 -7.61
C ASN A 40 17.18 -3.32 -6.87
N GLU A 41 18.21 -2.76 -6.26
CA GLU A 41 19.21 -3.48 -5.45
C GLU A 41 18.99 -3.27 -3.94
N SER A 42 17.85 -2.66 -3.55
CA SER A 42 17.54 -2.45 -2.13
C SER A 42 17.27 -3.80 -1.43
N ARG A 43 17.72 -3.91 -0.17
CA ARG A 43 17.59 -5.14 0.63
C ARG A 43 16.18 -5.71 0.70
N HIS A 44 15.17 -4.86 0.63
CA HIS A 44 13.76 -5.25 0.73
C HIS A 44 13.01 -5.10 -0.60
N GLU A 45 13.71 -4.79 -1.67
CA GLU A 45 13.13 -4.57 -3.01
C GLU A 45 11.93 -3.62 -3.00
N THR A 46 11.98 -2.58 -2.13
CA THR A 46 10.91 -1.60 -2.04
C THR A 46 10.77 -0.85 -3.36
N ALA A 47 9.61 -0.94 -3.97
CA ALA A 47 9.37 -0.48 -5.32
C ALA A 47 9.03 1.03 -5.34
N PHE A 48 10.04 1.89 -5.21
CA PHE A 48 9.90 3.32 -5.35
C PHE A 48 9.68 3.73 -6.81
N THR A 49 8.71 4.63 -7.01
CA THR A 49 8.65 5.42 -8.25
C THR A 49 9.40 6.74 -8.06
N VAL A 50 9.52 7.53 -9.14
CA VAL A 50 9.94 8.92 -9.02
C VAL A 50 9.06 9.66 -8.03
N SER A 51 9.63 10.61 -7.26
CA SER A 51 8.86 11.44 -6.34
C SER A 51 7.94 12.39 -7.08
N ILE A 52 6.82 12.75 -6.48
CA ILE A 52 5.75 13.50 -7.12
C ILE A 52 5.36 14.75 -6.36
N GLU A 53 4.77 15.70 -7.12
CA GLU A 53 4.09 16.88 -6.61
C GLU A 53 2.77 17.05 -7.37
N ALA A 54 1.73 17.60 -6.75
CA ALA A 54 0.56 18.08 -7.49
C ALA A 54 1.00 19.26 -8.38
N ARG A 55 0.55 19.29 -9.64
CA ARG A 55 0.92 20.35 -10.57
C ARG A 55 0.40 21.71 -10.14
N GLU A 56 -0.78 21.74 -9.54
CA GLU A 56 -1.45 22.95 -9.08
C GLU A 56 -1.83 22.85 -7.60
N GLY A 57 -2.05 23.98 -6.96
CA GLY A 57 -2.52 24.05 -5.58
C GLY A 57 -1.46 23.82 -4.51
N VAL A 58 -0.18 23.83 -4.87
CA VAL A 58 0.96 23.70 -3.95
C VAL A 58 1.83 24.96 -4.00
N THR A 59 2.59 25.18 -2.94
CA THR A 59 3.59 26.26 -2.85
C THR A 59 5.00 25.73 -3.12
N THR A 60 5.77 25.45 -2.07
CA THR A 60 7.10 24.81 -2.18
C THR A 60 7.04 23.28 -2.16
N GLY A 61 5.85 22.69 -1.97
CA GLY A 61 5.61 21.26 -1.97
C GLY A 61 5.89 20.54 -0.66
N ILE A 62 6.80 21.01 0.17
CA ILE A 62 7.26 20.32 1.38
C ILE A 62 6.33 20.50 2.59
N SER A 63 5.47 21.52 2.61
CA SER A 63 4.56 21.74 3.74
C SER A 63 3.61 20.54 3.94
N ALA A 64 3.10 20.35 5.16
CA ALA A 64 2.12 19.30 5.43
C ALA A 64 0.86 19.48 4.58
N HIS A 65 0.47 20.73 4.30
CA HIS A 65 -0.67 21.05 3.44
C HIS A 65 -0.41 20.67 1.99
N ASP A 66 0.76 21.06 1.43
CA ASP A 66 1.14 20.73 0.06
C ASP A 66 1.24 19.22 -0.15
N ARG A 67 1.88 18.51 0.80
CA ARG A 67 1.98 17.05 0.74
C ARG A 67 0.62 16.37 0.83
N ALA A 68 -0.26 16.82 1.73
CA ALA A 68 -1.63 16.30 1.81
C ALA A 68 -2.43 16.56 0.53
N HIS A 69 -2.24 17.73 -0.09
CA HIS A 69 -2.86 18.06 -1.37
C HIS A 69 -2.35 17.18 -2.50
N THR A 70 -1.04 16.97 -2.60
CA THR A 70 -0.40 16.06 -3.55
C THR A 70 -0.93 14.63 -3.40
N ILE A 71 -1.03 14.13 -2.16
CA ILE A 71 -1.60 12.81 -1.88
C ILE A 71 -3.05 12.73 -2.36
N LYS A 72 -3.89 13.71 -2.04
CA LYS A 72 -5.30 13.74 -2.47
C LYS A 72 -5.43 13.72 -3.99
N THR A 73 -4.61 14.52 -4.69
CA THR A 73 -4.55 14.52 -6.16
C THR A 73 -4.12 13.14 -6.69
N ALA A 74 -3.08 12.55 -6.09
CA ALA A 74 -2.57 11.26 -6.54
C ALA A 74 -3.54 10.09 -6.34
N ILE A 75 -4.41 10.11 -5.34
CA ILE A 75 -5.37 9.01 -5.07
C ILE A 75 -6.73 9.18 -5.74
N ASP A 76 -7.11 10.37 -6.13
CA ASP A 76 -8.43 10.64 -6.74
C ASP A 76 -8.42 10.17 -8.21
N PRO A 77 -9.28 9.21 -8.61
CA PRO A 77 -9.28 8.62 -9.94
C PRO A 77 -9.59 9.58 -11.09
N LYS A 78 -10.15 10.77 -10.78
CA LYS A 78 -10.41 11.80 -11.80
C LYS A 78 -9.13 12.48 -12.31
N PHE A 79 -8.03 12.43 -11.54
CA PHE A 79 -6.74 13.00 -11.91
C PHE A 79 -5.84 11.93 -12.56
N ASN A 80 -4.91 12.38 -13.40
CA ASN A 80 -3.99 11.54 -14.17
C ASN A 80 -2.58 12.15 -14.26
N GLU A 81 -1.74 11.69 -15.17
CA GLU A 81 -0.36 12.16 -15.36
C GLU A 81 -0.22 13.68 -15.56
N ARG A 82 -1.26 14.33 -16.10
CA ARG A 82 -1.24 15.78 -16.38
C ARG A 82 -1.39 16.62 -15.12
N ASP A 83 -1.89 16.03 -14.04
CA ASP A 83 -2.16 16.71 -12.77
C ASP A 83 -1.01 16.56 -11.78
N ILE A 84 -0.02 15.72 -12.14
CA ILE A 84 1.17 15.42 -11.35
C ILE A 84 2.41 15.95 -12.07
N THR A 85 3.39 16.40 -11.29
CA THR A 85 4.73 16.74 -11.75
C THR A 85 5.79 15.96 -10.98
N THR A 86 6.95 15.80 -11.57
CA THR A 86 8.13 15.13 -10.99
C THR A 86 9.37 15.99 -11.20
N PRO A 87 10.32 16.00 -10.26
CA PRO A 87 10.29 15.43 -8.92
C PRO A 87 9.39 16.22 -7.96
N GLY A 88 9.13 15.67 -6.76
CA GLY A 88 8.34 16.32 -5.71
C GLY A 88 8.69 15.81 -4.32
N HIS A 89 7.79 16.03 -3.35
CA HIS A 89 8.01 15.76 -1.94
C HIS A 89 7.17 14.61 -1.38
N ILE A 90 6.44 13.89 -2.24
CA ILE A 90 5.79 12.62 -1.91
C ILE A 90 6.47 11.50 -2.70
N PHE A 91 6.69 10.37 -2.04
CA PHE A 91 7.40 9.21 -2.56
C PHE A 91 6.42 8.04 -2.75
N PRO A 92 5.90 7.81 -3.98
CA PRO A 92 5.00 6.71 -4.22
C PRO A 92 5.73 5.36 -4.20
N LEU A 93 5.05 4.36 -3.63
CA LEU A 93 5.48 2.96 -3.58
C LEU A 93 4.48 2.09 -4.30
N VAL A 94 4.96 1.18 -5.14
CA VAL A 94 4.11 0.22 -5.85
C VAL A 94 3.89 -1.00 -4.98
N GLY A 95 2.63 -1.25 -4.56
CA GLY A 95 2.28 -2.49 -3.89
C GLY A 95 2.26 -3.68 -4.85
N ARG A 96 2.70 -4.84 -4.38
CA ARG A 96 2.60 -6.11 -5.14
C ARG A 96 1.13 -6.53 -5.27
N ASP A 97 0.75 -6.99 -6.45
CA ASP A 97 -0.55 -7.62 -6.65
C ASP A 97 -0.67 -8.85 -5.75
N GLY A 98 -1.86 -9.07 -5.18
CA GLY A 98 -2.05 -10.06 -4.12
C GLY A 98 -1.73 -9.56 -2.70
N GLY A 99 -1.11 -8.39 -2.57
CA GLY A 99 -0.89 -7.70 -1.28
C GLY A 99 -0.01 -8.49 -0.31
N THR A 100 -0.35 -8.45 0.97
CA THR A 100 0.42 -9.10 2.06
C THR A 100 0.48 -10.63 1.95
N LEU A 101 -0.38 -11.26 1.14
CA LEU A 101 -0.30 -12.70 0.87
C LEU A 101 0.83 -13.06 -0.08
N VAL A 102 1.33 -12.10 -0.87
CA VAL A 102 2.48 -12.27 -1.79
C VAL A 102 3.75 -11.68 -1.19
N ARG A 103 3.67 -10.48 -0.60
CA ARG A 103 4.82 -9.83 0.05
C ARG A 103 4.38 -9.25 1.40
N ALA A 104 4.95 -9.77 2.48
CA ALA A 104 4.68 -9.35 3.86
C ALA A 104 5.35 -7.99 4.17
N GLY A 105 5.01 -6.94 3.40
CA GLY A 105 5.55 -5.58 3.53
C GLY A 105 4.51 -4.56 4.00
N HIS A 106 4.95 -3.45 4.60
CA HIS A 106 4.07 -2.37 5.04
C HIS A 106 3.37 -1.67 3.88
N THR A 107 4.01 -1.61 2.70
CA THR A 107 3.41 -1.10 1.46
C THR A 107 2.15 -1.87 1.09
N GLU A 108 2.24 -3.20 1.09
CA GLU A 108 1.12 -4.08 0.82
C GLU A 108 0.09 -4.02 1.94
N ALA A 109 0.55 -3.98 3.20
CA ALA A 109 -0.33 -3.96 4.36
C ALA A 109 -1.26 -2.76 4.38
N VAL A 110 -0.77 -1.55 4.08
CA VAL A 110 -1.62 -0.35 4.10
C VAL A 110 -2.64 -0.36 2.95
N ILE A 111 -2.30 -0.90 1.79
CA ILE A 111 -3.23 -1.07 0.66
C ILE A 111 -4.31 -2.09 1.02
N ASP A 112 -3.93 -3.22 1.63
CA ASP A 112 -4.86 -4.26 2.06
C ASP A 112 -5.82 -3.75 3.14
N ILE A 113 -5.34 -2.97 4.10
CA ILE A 113 -6.18 -2.33 5.12
C ILE A 113 -7.17 -1.36 4.46
N ALA A 114 -6.73 -0.54 3.52
CA ALA A 114 -7.62 0.37 2.79
C ALA A 114 -8.69 -0.39 2.01
N ARG A 115 -8.31 -1.50 1.34
CA ARG A 115 -9.26 -2.38 0.64
C ARG A 115 -10.25 -3.02 1.61
N ALA A 116 -9.79 -3.54 2.75
CA ALA A 116 -10.64 -4.12 3.78
C ALA A 116 -11.61 -3.09 4.40
N ALA A 117 -11.22 -1.82 4.42
CA ALA A 117 -12.07 -0.70 4.85
C ALA A 117 -13.09 -0.26 3.78
N GLY A 118 -13.11 -0.89 2.59
CA GLY A 118 -14.10 -0.65 1.54
C GLY A 118 -13.75 0.48 0.58
N TYR A 119 -12.48 0.90 0.47
CA TYR A 119 -12.07 1.88 -0.52
C TYR A 119 -11.86 1.23 -1.90
N ASP A 120 -12.53 1.73 -2.92
CA ASP A 120 -12.45 1.22 -4.31
C ASP A 120 -11.08 1.48 -4.94
N ASN A 121 -10.43 2.58 -4.59
CA ASN A 121 -9.06 2.92 -4.99
C ASN A 121 -8.14 2.86 -3.76
N PRO A 122 -7.77 1.65 -3.29
CA PRO A 122 -7.08 1.48 -2.03
C PRO A 122 -5.65 2.05 -2.11
N ALA A 123 -5.37 2.97 -1.20
CA ALA A 123 -4.09 3.64 -1.05
C ALA A 123 -3.84 3.96 0.42
N GLY A 124 -2.59 4.17 0.80
CA GLY A 124 -2.31 4.57 2.17
C GLY A 124 -0.96 5.26 2.31
N VAL A 125 -0.87 6.11 3.32
CA VAL A 125 0.37 6.82 3.67
C VAL A 125 1.05 6.08 4.80
N ILE A 126 2.34 5.87 4.66
CA ILE A 126 3.20 5.24 5.68
C ILE A 126 4.40 6.12 5.96
N CYS A 127 4.89 6.03 7.18
CA CYS A 127 6.07 6.75 7.65
C CYS A 127 6.72 5.93 8.75
N GLU A 128 8.02 5.76 8.69
CA GLU A 128 8.77 5.10 9.75
C GLU A 128 8.75 5.95 11.03
N ILE A 129 8.91 5.28 12.17
CA ILE A 129 9.01 5.94 13.48
C ILE A 129 10.45 5.79 13.99
N MET A 130 11.08 6.92 14.27
CA MET A 130 12.44 6.99 14.83
C MET A 130 12.40 7.47 16.28
N ASN A 131 13.27 6.92 17.10
CA ASN A 131 13.53 7.39 18.46
C ASN A 131 14.26 8.74 18.45
N ASP A 132 14.32 9.42 19.58
CA ASP A 132 14.94 10.76 19.69
C ASP A 132 16.43 10.77 19.37
N ASP A 133 17.11 9.63 19.54
CA ASP A 133 18.50 9.42 19.16
C ASP A 133 18.71 9.14 17.67
N GLY A 134 17.64 9.15 16.86
CA GLY A 134 17.67 8.89 15.42
C GLY A 134 17.66 7.41 15.02
N ARG A 135 17.66 6.47 15.97
CA ARG A 135 17.51 5.05 15.65
C ARG A 135 16.06 4.70 15.38
N MET A 136 15.87 3.61 14.62
CA MET A 136 14.53 3.10 14.36
C MET A 136 13.86 2.59 15.63
N ALA A 137 12.65 3.05 15.92
CA ALA A 137 11.83 2.54 17.01
C ALA A 137 11.53 1.05 16.80
N ARG A 138 11.60 0.28 17.88
CA ARG A 138 11.30 -1.16 17.91
C ARG A 138 10.05 -1.40 18.75
N LEU A 139 9.55 -2.63 18.79
CA LEU A 139 8.28 -2.93 19.42
C LEU A 139 8.10 -2.35 20.84
N PRO A 140 9.08 -2.41 21.76
CA PRO A 140 8.94 -1.78 23.08
C PRO A 140 8.71 -0.27 23.00
N ASP A 141 9.47 0.43 22.11
CA ASP A 141 9.34 1.88 21.90
C ASP A 141 7.98 2.20 21.27
N LEU A 142 7.56 1.40 20.27
CA LEU A 142 6.30 1.57 19.57
C LEU A 142 5.09 1.35 20.48
N MET A 143 5.16 0.46 21.46
CA MET A 143 4.09 0.28 22.46
C MET A 143 3.90 1.54 23.30
N THR A 144 4.99 2.20 23.71
CA THR A 144 4.96 3.47 24.43
C THR A 144 4.41 4.57 23.53
N PHE A 145 4.97 4.71 22.32
CA PHE A 145 4.53 5.70 21.35
C PHE A 145 3.03 5.59 21.02
N ALA A 146 2.54 4.37 20.81
CA ALA A 146 1.13 4.13 20.50
C ALA A 146 0.23 4.54 21.69
N LYS A 147 0.64 4.27 22.93
CA LYS A 147 -0.08 4.68 24.14
C LYS A 147 -0.10 6.21 24.28
N ASP A 148 1.05 6.86 24.12
CA ASP A 148 1.19 8.31 24.31
C ASP A 148 0.40 9.12 23.28
N HIS A 149 0.27 8.57 22.07
CA HIS A 149 -0.46 9.20 20.96
C HIS A 149 -1.84 8.60 20.70
N ASN A 150 -2.34 7.70 21.57
CA ASN A 150 -3.63 7.01 21.42
C ASN A 150 -3.77 6.34 20.03
N LEU A 151 -2.74 5.64 19.58
CA LEU A 151 -2.71 4.91 18.32
C LEU A 151 -2.97 3.41 18.54
N LYS A 152 -3.52 2.77 17.52
CA LYS A 152 -3.64 1.31 17.49
C LYS A 152 -2.36 0.69 16.94
N ILE A 153 -2.04 -0.51 17.43
CA ILE A 153 -0.92 -1.32 16.94
C ILE A 153 -1.49 -2.62 16.38
N ALA A 154 -0.94 -3.06 15.24
CA ALA A 154 -1.25 -4.34 14.63
C ALA A 154 0.02 -4.91 13.98
N SER A 155 0.04 -6.22 13.73
CA SER A 155 1.12 -6.87 13.00
C SER A 155 0.70 -7.28 11.59
N ILE A 156 1.65 -7.34 10.66
CA ILE A 156 1.41 -7.87 9.30
C ILE A 156 0.99 -9.35 9.38
N ALA A 157 1.51 -10.10 10.35
CA ALA A 157 1.13 -11.50 10.56
C ALA A 157 -0.36 -11.65 10.90
N ASP A 158 -0.91 -10.77 11.74
CA ASP A 158 -2.33 -10.76 12.07
C ASP A 158 -3.19 -10.37 10.88
N LEU A 159 -2.75 -9.39 10.08
CA LEU A 159 -3.42 -9.01 8.84
C LEU A 159 -3.47 -10.18 7.83
N ILE A 160 -2.36 -10.88 7.64
CA ILE A 160 -2.30 -12.08 6.79
C ILE A 160 -3.27 -13.16 7.30
N ALA A 161 -3.28 -13.40 8.62
CA ALA A 161 -4.18 -14.37 9.23
C ALA A 161 -5.66 -13.97 9.05
N TRP A 162 -5.96 -12.68 9.17
CA TRP A 162 -7.29 -12.14 8.94
C TRP A 162 -7.73 -12.30 7.48
N ARG A 163 -6.88 -11.93 6.51
CA ARG A 163 -7.15 -12.08 5.08
C ARG A 163 -7.43 -13.52 4.69
N ARG A 164 -6.61 -14.48 5.17
CA ARG A 164 -6.80 -15.91 4.93
C ARG A 164 -8.13 -16.46 5.44
N ARG A 165 -8.70 -15.88 6.50
CA ARG A 165 -9.99 -16.29 7.06
C ARG A 165 -11.19 -15.64 6.37
N ASN A 166 -11.02 -14.41 5.86
CA ASN A 166 -12.15 -13.59 5.40
C ASN A 166 -12.21 -13.42 3.88
N GLU A 167 -11.14 -13.77 3.16
CA GLU A 167 -11.08 -13.67 1.70
C GLU A 167 -11.11 -15.05 1.05
N SER A 168 -11.80 -15.17 -0.09
CA SER A 168 -11.70 -16.35 -0.96
C SER A 168 -10.43 -16.25 -1.80
N LEU A 169 -9.46 -17.13 -1.53
CA LEU A 169 -8.17 -17.15 -2.23
C LEU A 169 -8.20 -17.96 -3.52
N VAL A 170 -9.35 -18.55 -3.85
CA VAL A 170 -9.54 -19.37 -5.05
C VAL A 170 -10.87 -19.03 -5.71
N GLN A 171 -10.89 -19.08 -7.03
CA GLN A 171 -12.08 -18.93 -7.85
C GLN A 171 -12.34 -20.24 -8.60
N ARG A 172 -13.58 -20.73 -8.52
CA ARG A 172 -13.99 -21.89 -9.32
C ARG A 172 -14.12 -21.47 -10.78
N MET A 173 -13.28 -22.05 -11.65
CA MET A 173 -13.25 -21.76 -13.08
C MET A 173 -14.14 -22.67 -13.89
N VAL A 174 -14.13 -23.96 -13.58
CA VAL A 174 -14.85 -24.98 -14.31
C VAL A 174 -15.43 -26.02 -13.37
N GLU A 175 -16.61 -26.49 -13.68
CA GLU A 175 -17.21 -27.68 -13.11
C GLU A 175 -17.74 -28.56 -14.23
N THR A 176 -17.36 -29.85 -14.24
CA THR A 176 -17.76 -30.81 -15.26
C THR A 176 -17.84 -32.23 -14.68
N THR A 177 -18.47 -33.09 -15.42
CA THR A 177 -18.48 -34.53 -15.11
C THR A 177 -17.37 -35.21 -15.92
N LEU A 178 -16.46 -35.90 -15.23
CA LEU A 178 -15.42 -36.72 -15.83
C LEU A 178 -15.81 -38.19 -15.74
N THR A 179 -16.03 -38.83 -16.87
CA THR A 179 -16.30 -40.28 -16.90
C THR A 179 -14.97 -41.01 -17.15
N THR A 180 -14.63 -41.91 -16.24
CA THR A 180 -13.40 -42.69 -16.29
C THR A 180 -13.68 -44.18 -16.52
N ARG A 181 -12.73 -44.92 -17.06
CA ARG A 181 -12.81 -46.37 -17.29
C ARG A 181 -12.88 -47.15 -15.98
N ILE A 182 -12.33 -46.59 -14.89
CA ILE A 182 -12.31 -47.20 -13.55
C ILE A 182 -12.93 -46.20 -12.59
N GLY A 183 -14.00 -46.58 -11.91
CA GLY A 183 -14.66 -45.75 -10.90
C GLY A 183 -15.84 -44.91 -11.39
N GLY A 184 -16.25 -45.03 -12.69
CA GLY A 184 -17.46 -44.38 -13.22
C GLY A 184 -17.35 -42.86 -13.40
N SER A 185 -18.39 -42.12 -13.04
CA SER A 185 -18.49 -40.68 -13.24
C SER A 185 -18.11 -39.89 -11.98
N TRP A 186 -17.25 -38.91 -12.15
CA TRP A 186 -16.74 -38.04 -11.08
C TRP A 186 -17.13 -36.59 -11.36
N ARG A 187 -17.44 -35.83 -10.30
CA ARG A 187 -17.61 -34.39 -10.37
C ARG A 187 -16.25 -33.75 -10.25
N MET A 188 -15.74 -33.16 -11.36
CA MET A 188 -14.45 -32.46 -11.40
C MET A 188 -14.67 -30.95 -11.27
N MET A 189 -13.94 -30.31 -10.36
CA MET A 189 -13.93 -28.86 -10.19
C MET A 189 -12.50 -28.33 -10.30
N ILE A 190 -12.29 -27.32 -11.12
CA ILE A 190 -11.00 -26.64 -11.33
C ILE A 190 -11.10 -25.27 -10.68
N TYR A 191 -10.12 -24.96 -9.86
CA TYR A 191 -9.99 -23.67 -9.19
C TYR A 191 -8.72 -22.96 -9.62
N ALA A 192 -8.80 -21.65 -9.87
CA ALA A 192 -7.65 -20.78 -10.04
C ALA A 192 -7.34 -20.07 -8.72
N ASN A 193 -6.06 -19.86 -8.45
CA ASN A 193 -5.62 -19.00 -7.35
C ASN A 193 -5.87 -17.53 -7.73
N THR A 194 -6.49 -16.74 -6.83
CA THR A 194 -6.78 -15.32 -7.03
C THR A 194 -5.68 -14.39 -6.50
N VAL A 195 -4.68 -14.93 -5.82
CA VAL A 195 -3.65 -14.16 -5.12
C VAL A 195 -2.35 -14.03 -5.92
N SER A 196 -2.03 -15.03 -6.75
CA SER A 196 -0.83 -15.02 -7.59
C SER A 196 -1.16 -15.55 -8.99
N ASN A 197 -0.81 -14.80 -9.98
CA ASN A 197 -0.68 -15.29 -11.36
C ASN A 197 0.72 -15.84 -11.57
#